data_4f497e07f93d983fdbf6a061cdd9401d
#
_entry.id   4f497e07f93d983fdbf6a061cdd9401d
#
_cell.length_a   1.000
_cell.length_b   1.000
_cell.length_c   1.000
_cell.angle_alpha   90.00
_cell.angle_beta   90.00
_cell.angle_gamma   90.00
#
_symmetry.space_group_name_H-M   'P 1'
#
loop_
_entity.id
_entity.type
_entity.pdbx_description
1 polymer ?
#
loop_
_entity_poly.entity_id
_entity_poly.type
_entity_poly.pdbx_seq_one_letter_code
_entity_poly.pdbx_strand_id
1 'polypeptide(L)'
;DGCGKCCLNKLENDETGEVHYTTIACRLLDNESCKCSQYSIRHQFVPECIVLTPKNISEHAYWLPKTCAYYLVWKGQELYNWHPLISGTSNSVHDANVSVQNKTIAEFEVNEDEWEDYLWEEEV
;
A
#
# COMPACT_ATOMS: atom_id res chain seq x y z
N ASP A 1 8.62 4.01 -1.74
CA ASP A 1 9.52 3.24 -0.85
C ASP A 1 9.59 1.75 -1.20
N GLY A 2 8.73 1.27 -2.08
CA GLY A 2 8.72 -0.12 -2.52
C GLY A 2 8.03 -1.09 -1.58
N CYS A 3 7.25 -0.63 -0.60
CA CYS A 3 6.54 -1.54 0.31
C CYS A 3 5.30 -2.18 -0.32
N GLY A 4 4.66 -1.52 -1.27
CA GLY A 4 3.50 -2.02 -2.00
C GLY A 4 2.17 -2.00 -1.24
N LYS A 5 2.15 -1.57 0.01
CA LYS A 5 0.94 -1.60 0.84
C LYS A 5 -0.21 -0.76 0.29
N CYS A 6 0.10 0.36 -0.36
CA CYS A 6 -0.95 1.23 -0.93
C CYS A 6 -1.70 0.59 -2.10
N CYS A 7 -1.12 -0.44 -2.73
CA CYS A 7 -1.76 -1.21 -3.81
C CYS A 7 -2.63 -2.35 -3.29
N LEU A 8 -2.71 -2.57 -1.98
CA LEU A 8 -3.63 -3.55 -1.41
C LEU A 8 -5.04 -2.97 -1.37
N ASN A 9 -6.02 -3.82 -1.69
CA ASN A 9 -7.42 -3.46 -1.53
C ASN A 9 -7.78 -3.37 -0.05
N LYS A 10 -8.71 -2.49 0.29
CA LYS A 10 -9.07 -2.16 1.66
C LYS A 10 -10.57 -2.29 1.83
N LEU A 11 -10.98 -2.73 3.01
CA LEU A 11 -12.38 -2.77 3.41
C LEU A 11 -12.62 -1.71 4.49
N GLU A 12 -13.64 -0.88 4.32
CA GLU A 12 -14.01 0.15 5.27
C GLU A 12 -15.28 -0.26 6.02
N ASN A 13 -15.26 -0.13 7.34
CA ASN A 13 -16.45 -0.36 8.16
C ASN A 13 -17.34 0.88 8.08
N ASP A 14 -18.54 0.75 7.52
CA ASP A 14 -19.47 1.87 7.32
C ASP A 14 -19.94 2.52 8.62
N GLU A 15 -19.94 1.77 9.73
CA GLU A 15 -20.39 2.28 11.02
C GLU A 15 -19.30 3.04 11.78
N THR A 16 -18.05 2.56 11.72
CA THR A 16 -16.93 3.10 12.49
C THR A 16 -15.94 3.92 11.68
N GLY A 17 -15.97 3.78 10.35
CA GLY A 17 -14.97 4.38 9.46
C GLY A 17 -13.61 3.69 9.51
N GLU A 18 -13.52 2.56 10.20
CA GLU A 18 -12.28 1.79 10.31
C GLU A 18 -11.89 1.15 8.98
N VAL A 19 -10.62 1.28 8.60
CA VAL A 19 -10.07 0.73 7.35
C VAL A 19 -9.22 -0.50 7.67
N HIS A 20 -9.56 -1.61 7.03
CA HIS A 20 -8.82 -2.86 7.16
C HIS A 20 -8.17 -3.22 5.83
N TYR A 21 -6.88 -3.51 5.86
CA TYR A 21 -6.14 -3.97 4.68
C TYR A 21 -6.43 -5.44 4.40
N THR A 22 -6.39 -5.80 3.11
CA THR A 22 -6.46 -7.20 2.67
C THR A 22 -5.14 -7.62 2.02
N THR A 23 -4.95 -8.92 1.82
CA THR A 23 -3.83 -9.44 1.04
C THR A 23 -4.11 -9.39 -0.47
N ILE A 24 -5.26 -8.88 -0.88
CA ILE A 24 -5.71 -8.79 -2.26
C ILE A 24 -5.11 -7.54 -2.89
N ALA A 25 -4.22 -7.72 -3.87
CA ALA A 25 -3.49 -6.64 -4.50
C ALA A 25 -4.15 -6.14 -5.78
N CYS A 26 -3.95 -4.85 -6.07
CA CYS A 26 -4.25 -4.28 -7.38
C CYS A 26 -3.60 -5.14 -8.48
N ARG A 27 -4.34 -5.36 -9.56
CA ARG A 27 -3.88 -6.18 -10.70
C ARG A 27 -2.57 -5.69 -11.34
N LEU A 28 -2.21 -4.43 -11.12
CA LEU A 28 -0.96 -3.85 -11.64
C LEU A 28 0.24 -4.07 -10.73
N LEU A 29 0.03 -4.53 -9.50
CA LEU A 29 1.14 -4.74 -8.56
C LEU A 29 1.97 -5.96 -8.95
N ASP A 30 3.28 -5.75 -9.07
CA ASP A 30 4.26 -6.83 -9.19
C ASP A 30 4.57 -7.37 -7.79
N ASN A 31 4.26 -8.65 -7.57
CA ASN A 31 4.39 -9.28 -6.25
C ASN A 31 5.84 -9.42 -5.77
N GLU A 32 6.82 -9.44 -6.68
CA GLU A 32 8.23 -9.55 -6.32
C GLU A 32 8.86 -8.20 -6.00
N SER A 33 8.62 -7.20 -6.88
CA SER A 33 9.22 -5.87 -6.70
C SER A 33 8.40 -4.94 -5.82
N CYS A 34 7.13 -5.27 -5.59
CA CYS A 34 6.16 -4.42 -4.88
C CYS A 34 5.95 -3.05 -5.54
N LYS A 35 6.12 -3.00 -6.86
CA LYS A 35 5.94 -1.78 -7.66
C LYS A 35 4.78 -1.98 -8.63
N CYS A 36 4.11 -0.86 -8.95
CA CYS A 36 3.11 -0.85 -10.00
C CYS A 36 3.78 -1.16 -11.34
N SER A 37 3.34 -2.22 -12.03
CA SER A 37 3.92 -2.64 -13.31
C SER A 37 3.67 -1.65 -14.45
N GLN A 38 2.66 -0.77 -14.31
CA GLN A 38 2.26 0.23 -15.31
C GLN A 38 2.10 1.61 -14.69
N TYR A 39 3.05 2.01 -13.84
CA TYR A 39 2.95 3.24 -13.05
C TYR A 39 2.66 4.49 -13.89
N SER A 40 3.38 4.70 -14.97
CA SER A 40 3.24 5.90 -15.81
C SER A 40 1.89 6.02 -16.52
N ILE A 41 1.25 4.87 -16.79
CA ILE A 41 -0.05 4.81 -17.48
C ILE A 41 -1.13 4.15 -16.63
N ARG A 42 -0.92 4.07 -15.30
CA ARG A 42 -1.81 3.34 -14.39
C ARG A 42 -3.27 3.79 -14.44
N HIS A 43 -3.52 5.08 -14.68
CA HIS A 43 -4.87 5.62 -14.76
C HIS A 43 -5.65 5.16 -15.99
N GLN A 44 -4.97 4.62 -17.01
CA GLN A 44 -5.64 4.00 -18.15
C GLN A 44 -6.25 2.64 -17.79
N PHE A 45 -5.66 1.95 -16.81
CA PHE A 45 -6.12 0.64 -16.34
C PHE A 45 -6.91 0.74 -15.03
N VAL A 46 -6.53 1.64 -14.14
CA VAL A 46 -7.15 1.86 -12.83
C VAL A 46 -7.39 3.36 -12.65
N PRO A 47 -8.51 3.90 -13.18
CA PRO A 47 -8.78 5.35 -13.08
C PRO A 47 -8.87 5.87 -11.65
N GLU A 48 -9.24 5.02 -10.68
CA GLU A 48 -9.39 5.37 -9.27
C GLU A 48 -8.06 5.39 -8.51
N CYS A 49 -6.95 5.00 -9.13
CA CYS A 49 -5.64 5.05 -8.47
C CYS A 49 -5.30 6.46 -8.04
N ILE A 50 -5.00 6.63 -6.76
CA ILE A 50 -4.82 7.95 -6.16
C ILE A 50 -3.39 8.44 -6.39
N VAL A 51 -3.27 9.73 -6.70
CA VAL A 51 -1.99 10.45 -6.74
C VAL A 51 -1.89 11.31 -5.48
N LEU A 52 -0.96 10.96 -4.60
CA LEU A 52 -0.74 11.71 -3.37
C LEU A 52 0.05 12.99 -3.67
N THR A 53 -0.45 14.12 -3.17
CA THR A 53 0.18 15.44 -3.29
C THR A 53 0.20 16.12 -1.92
N PRO A 54 1.04 17.16 -1.71
CA PRO A 54 1.01 17.91 -0.46
C PRO A 54 -0.36 18.53 -0.17
N LYS A 55 -1.19 18.76 -1.20
CA LYS A 55 -2.52 19.34 -1.04
C LYS A 55 -3.58 18.35 -0.60
N ASN A 56 -3.49 17.08 -1.03
CA ASN A 56 -4.53 16.09 -0.77
C ASN A 56 -4.16 15.05 0.28
N ILE A 57 -2.92 15.03 0.76
CA ILE A 57 -2.47 13.99 1.69
C ILE A 57 -3.29 13.97 2.99
N SER A 58 -3.75 15.12 3.48
CA SER A 58 -4.57 15.19 4.70
C SER A 58 -5.92 14.48 4.53
N GLU A 59 -6.44 14.41 3.31
CA GLU A 59 -7.69 13.72 2.99
C GLU A 59 -7.52 12.19 2.96
N HIS A 60 -6.31 11.72 2.68
CA HIS A 60 -6.00 10.30 2.54
C HIS A 60 -5.24 9.69 3.72
N ALA A 61 -4.78 10.51 4.65
CA ALA A 61 -3.93 10.07 5.76
C ALA A 61 -4.59 8.98 6.63
N TYR A 62 -5.91 9.00 6.77
CA TYR A 62 -6.63 8.06 7.64
C TYR A 62 -6.50 6.59 7.19
N TRP A 63 -6.30 6.34 5.88
CA TRP A 63 -6.15 4.98 5.37
C TRP A 63 -4.71 4.60 5.02
N LEU A 64 -3.78 5.56 5.01
CA LEU A 64 -2.38 5.27 4.70
C LEU A 64 -1.74 4.39 5.78
N PRO A 65 -0.82 3.49 5.39
CA PRO A 65 -0.03 2.75 6.38
C PRO A 65 0.76 3.70 7.27
N LYS A 66 0.88 3.39 8.55
CA LYS A 66 1.66 4.20 9.50
C LYS A 66 3.15 4.24 9.17
N THR A 67 3.64 3.26 8.41
CA THR A 67 5.02 3.18 7.93
C THR A 67 5.25 3.90 6.61
N CYS A 68 4.19 4.39 5.96
CA CYS A 68 4.27 5.06 4.67
C CYS A 68 5.10 6.33 4.77
N ALA A 69 6.06 6.52 3.85
CA ALA A 69 6.92 7.69 3.83
C ALA A 69 6.10 8.99 3.68
N TYR A 70 5.06 8.99 2.86
CA TYR A 70 4.18 10.14 2.72
C TYR A 70 3.48 10.50 4.03
N TYR A 71 3.01 9.49 4.76
CA TYR A 71 2.36 9.68 6.06
C TYR A 71 3.34 10.26 7.08
N LEU A 72 4.55 9.70 7.15
CA LEU A 72 5.58 10.15 8.11
C LEU A 72 6.00 11.60 7.84
N VAL A 73 6.23 11.96 6.58
CA VAL A 73 6.58 13.33 6.21
C VAL A 73 5.46 14.31 6.54
N TRP A 74 4.21 13.93 6.26
CA TRP A 74 3.04 14.76 6.61
C TRP A 74 2.92 14.98 8.12
N LYS A 75 3.23 13.97 8.92
CA LYS A 75 3.23 14.06 10.40
C LYS A 75 4.46 14.76 10.97
N GLY A 76 5.45 15.11 10.17
CA GLY A 76 6.69 15.70 10.64
C GLY A 76 7.62 14.70 11.34
N GLN A 77 7.45 13.41 11.05
CA GLN A 77 8.25 12.34 11.63
C GLN A 77 9.38 11.91 10.69
N GLU A 78 10.45 11.34 11.25
CA GLU A 78 11.56 10.82 10.47
C GLU A 78 11.19 9.52 9.76
N LEU A 79 11.83 9.27 8.59
CA LEU A 79 11.68 8.01 7.87
C LEU A 79 12.37 6.88 8.63
N TYR A 80 11.86 5.66 8.47
CA TYR A 80 12.48 4.47 9.03
C TYR A 80 13.82 4.16 8.34
N ASN A 81 14.71 3.48 9.06
CA ASN A 81 16.05 3.14 8.58
C ASN A 81 16.04 2.28 7.31
N TRP A 82 15.01 1.49 7.10
CA TRP A 82 14.88 0.65 5.91
C TRP A 82 14.43 1.42 4.66
N HIS A 83 13.99 2.68 4.80
CA HIS A 83 13.58 3.47 3.65
C HIS A 83 14.78 3.70 2.72
N PRO A 84 14.63 3.54 1.38
CA PRO A 84 15.75 3.68 0.44
C PRO A 84 16.52 5.00 0.54
N LEU A 85 15.86 6.10 0.90
CA LEU A 85 16.52 7.39 1.09
C LEU A 85 17.45 7.41 2.31
N ILE A 86 17.23 6.54 3.29
CA ILE A 86 18.07 6.44 4.50
C ILE A 86 19.10 5.32 4.33
N SER A 87 18.69 4.15 3.86
CA SER A 87 19.56 2.98 3.73
C SER A 87 20.48 3.03 2.51
N GLY A 88 20.09 3.75 1.45
CA GLY A 88 20.80 3.80 0.18
C GLY A 88 20.59 2.57 -0.71
N THR A 89 19.68 1.65 -0.32
CA THR A 89 19.37 0.44 -1.11
C THR A 89 17.87 0.24 -1.22
N SER A 90 17.42 -0.23 -2.38
CA SER A 90 16.00 -0.54 -2.63
C SER A 90 15.55 -1.86 -2.01
N ASN A 91 16.47 -2.69 -1.52
CA ASN A 91 16.14 -4.00 -0.95
C ASN A 91 15.83 -3.98 0.54
N SER A 92 16.22 -2.93 1.25
CA SER A 92 16.07 -2.87 2.71
C SER A 92 14.62 -2.95 3.19
N VAL A 93 13.64 -2.47 2.40
CA VAL A 93 12.22 -2.58 2.73
C VAL A 93 11.77 -4.05 2.77
N HIS A 94 12.31 -4.87 1.89
CA HIS A 94 12.03 -6.31 1.86
C HIS A 94 12.74 -7.04 2.99
N ASP A 95 14.00 -6.69 3.24
CA ASP A 95 14.82 -7.27 4.31
C ASP A 95 14.23 -6.98 5.69
N ALA A 96 13.61 -5.81 5.86
CA ALA A 96 12.91 -5.43 7.09
C ALA A 96 11.54 -6.08 7.25
N ASN A 97 11.10 -6.89 6.28
CA ASN A 97 9.79 -7.54 6.25
C ASN A 97 8.60 -6.54 6.31
N VAL A 98 8.80 -5.35 5.78
CA VAL A 98 7.77 -4.29 5.74
C VAL A 98 6.96 -4.35 4.45
N SER A 99 7.59 -4.82 3.35
CA SER A 99 6.93 -4.90 2.06
C SER A 99 5.94 -6.07 2.00
N VAL A 100 5.08 -6.03 0.98
CA VAL A 100 4.11 -7.10 0.69
C VAL A 100 4.68 -8.15 -0.27
N GLN A 101 6.00 -8.19 -0.45
CA GLN A 101 6.66 -9.14 -1.35
C GLN A 101 6.23 -10.58 -1.05
N ASN A 102 5.74 -11.28 -2.06
CA ASN A 102 5.28 -12.67 -1.99
C ASN A 102 4.14 -12.93 -0.98
N LYS A 103 3.39 -11.90 -0.59
CA LYS A 103 2.31 -11.99 0.41
C LYS A 103 0.93 -11.69 -0.16
N THR A 104 0.81 -11.47 -1.47
CA THR A 104 -0.43 -10.99 -2.08
C THR A 104 -1.03 -11.98 -3.05
N ILE A 105 -2.35 -11.84 -3.26
CA ILE A 105 -3.10 -12.51 -4.31
C ILE A 105 -3.72 -11.44 -5.22
N ALA A 106 -3.74 -11.67 -6.53
CA ALA A 106 -4.29 -10.69 -7.48
C ALA A 106 -5.80 -10.58 -7.34
N GLU A 107 -6.32 -9.36 -7.46
CA GLU A 107 -7.75 -9.07 -7.26
C GLU A 107 -8.68 -9.84 -8.20
N PHE A 108 -8.23 -10.15 -9.42
CA PHE A 108 -9.05 -10.91 -10.38
C PHE A 108 -9.15 -12.41 -10.04
N GLU A 109 -8.35 -12.90 -9.11
CA GLU A 109 -8.38 -14.30 -8.64
C GLU A 109 -9.34 -14.53 -7.47
N VAL A 110 -9.93 -13.45 -6.92
CA VAL A 110 -10.79 -13.51 -5.74
C VAL A 110 -12.12 -12.81 -6.02
N ASN A 111 -13.24 -13.47 -5.66
CA ASN A 111 -14.55 -12.84 -5.72
C ASN A 111 -14.70 -11.80 -4.60
N GLU A 112 -15.35 -10.66 -4.89
CA GLU A 112 -15.56 -9.60 -3.90
C GLU A 112 -16.28 -10.10 -2.63
N ASP A 113 -17.17 -11.07 -2.75
CA ASP A 113 -17.90 -11.66 -1.63
C ASP A 113 -16.95 -12.37 -0.63
N GLU A 114 -15.76 -12.73 -1.07
CA GLU A 114 -14.77 -13.47 -0.27
C GLU A 114 -13.65 -12.57 0.30
N TRP A 115 -13.67 -11.27 0.00
CA TRP A 115 -12.59 -10.36 0.42
C TRP A 115 -12.39 -10.31 1.93
N GLU A 116 -13.43 -10.50 2.72
CA GLU A 116 -13.35 -10.54 4.18
C GLU A 116 -12.51 -11.71 4.70
N ASP A 117 -12.35 -12.77 3.92
CA ASP A 117 -11.51 -13.92 4.26
C ASP A 117 -10.03 -13.65 4.07
N TYR A 118 -9.66 -12.53 3.42
CA TYR A 118 -8.29 -12.17 3.06
C TYR A 118 -7.77 -10.96 3.85
N LEU A 119 -8.31 -10.68 5.02
CA LEU A 119 -7.86 -9.56 5.85
C LEU A 119 -6.40 -9.75 6.25
N TRP A 120 -5.66 -8.63 6.20
CA TRP A 120 -4.27 -8.58 6.65
C TRP A 120 -4.23 -8.69 8.17
N GLU A 121 -3.54 -9.69 8.67
CA GLU A 121 -3.51 -9.98 10.13
C GLU A 121 -2.49 -9.13 10.88
N GLU A 122 -1.47 -8.63 10.18
CA GLU A 122 -0.44 -7.81 10.78
C GLU A 122 -0.90 -6.34 10.87
N GLU A 123 -0.33 -5.59 11.80
CA GLU A 123 -0.55 -4.15 11.88
C GLU A 123 0.09 -3.43 10.70
N VAL A 124 -0.66 -2.50 10.12
CA VAL A 124 -0.22 -1.76 8.93
C VAL A 124 0.15 -0.32 9.27
#